data_54d8a28c115cb5e509eb18239227936b
#
_entry.id   54d8a28c115cb5e509eb18239227936b
#
_cell.length_a   1.000
_cell.length_b   1.000
_cell.length_c   1.000
_cell.angle_alpha   90.00
_cell.angle_beta   90.00
_cell.angle_gamma   90.00
#
_symmetry.space_group_name_H-M   'P 1'
#
loop_
_entity.id
_entity.type
_entity.pdbx_description
1 polymer ?
#
loop_
_entity_poly.entity_id
_entity_poly.type
_entity_poly.pdbx_seq_one_letter_code
_entity_poly.pdbx_strand_id
1 'polypeptide(L)'
;MKDISVKALAKINLGLDVVRKREDGYHEVRMVMQTIHLFDRLEISKNTSGEITMETNLSFLPTNENNLVYKAAKLLQDEFAIKDGVHVWLHKYIPVAAGMAGGSTDAAAVLYGMNQIFDLGLTREELMERGVKIGADVPYCIMRGTALAEGIGEKLSKLPPMVKCPVLIAKPQISVSTKFVYENLKLGSDMVHPDIERLVADIREKDLYKIAADMGNVLETVTIPAYPVIADIKDHMMEHGAVNAMMSGSGPTVFGLFDKEATAVEAYEAMKASGLAKQVYLTSIYNNARK
;
A
#
# COMPACT_ATOMS: atom_id res chain seq x y z
N MET A 1 25.47 -8.28 18.15
CA MET A 1 24.86 -7.05 17.58
C MET A 1 23.35 -7.21 17.68
N LYS A 2 22.61 -6.13 17.89
CA LYS A 2 21.13 -6.20 18.01
C LYS A 2 20.56 -6.16 16.58
N ASP A 3 19.97 -7.26 16.13
CA ASP A 3 19.40 -7.42 14.80
C ASP A 3 17.89 -7.56 14.93
N ILE A 4 17.13 -7.06 13.95
CA ILE A 4 15.67 -7.17 13.92
C ILE A 4 15.18 -7.57 12.54
N SER A 5 14.18 -8.45 12.50
CA SER A 5 13.45 -8.78 11.27
C SER A 5 12.05 -8.16 11.33
N VAL A 6 11.69 -7.36 10.33
CA VAL A 6 10.43 -6.61 10.28
C VAL A 6 9.66 -6.97 9.02
N LYS A 7 8.34 -7.19 9.15
CA LYS A 7 7.41 -7.36 8.03
C LYS A 7 6.85 -5.99 7.62
N ALA A 8 7.08 -5.61 6.38
CA ALA A 8 6.56 -4.42 5.74
C ALA A 8 5.29 -4.78 4.94
N LEU A 9 4.12 -4.57 5.53
CA LEU A 9 2.83 -5.02 4.98
C LEU A 9 2.31 -4.09 3.89
N ALA A 10 1.83 -4.65 2.77
CA ALA A 10 1.19 -3.93 1.68
C ALA A 10 -0.17 -3.36 2.09
N LYS A 11 -0.66 -2.41 1.29
CA LYS A 11 -2.03 -1.86 1.38
C LYS A 11 -2.77 -1.99 0.05
N ILE A 12 -4.08 -1.96 0.15
CA ILE A 12 -5.01 -1.69 -0.95
C ILE A 12 -5.86 -0.47 -0.60
N ASN A 13 -6.51 0.13 -1.60
CA ASN A 13 -7.51 1.18 -1.39
C ASN A 13 -8.90 0.59 -1.61
N LEU A 14 -9.73 0.52 -0.57
CA LEU A 14 -11.14 0.10 -0.68
C LEU A 14 -12.02 1.19 -1.29
N GLY A 15 -11.62 2.44 -1.11
CA GLY A 15 -12.20 3.61 -1.76
C GLY A 15 -11.12 4.64 -2.05
N LEU A 16 -11.16 5.29 -3.20
CA LEU A 16 -10.29 6.39 -3.55
C LEU A 16 -11.05 7.43 -4.34
N ASP A 17 -11.21 8.58 -3.74
CA ASP A 17 -11.76 9.77 -4.37
C ASP A 17 -10.72 10.89 -4.48
N VAL A 18 -10.84 11.70 -5.53
CA VAL A 18 -10.05 12.93 -5.72
C VAL A 18 -11.01 14.10 -5.71
N VAL A 19 -10.96 14.86 -4.61
CA VAL A 19 -11.93 15.93 -4.33
C VAL A 19 -11.67 17.17 -5.20
N ARG A 20 -10.40 17.57 -5.30
CA ARG A 20 -9.98 18.75 -6.09
C ARG A 20 -8.48 18.78 -6.32
N LYS A 21 -8.06 19.56 -7.30
CA LYS A 21 -6.65 19.94 -7.46
C LYS A 21 -6.34 21.12 -6.53
N ARG A 22 -5.21 21.06 -5.83
CA ARG A 22 -4.74 22.09 -4.90
C ARG A 22 -3.83 23.10 -5.62
N GLU A 23 -3.63 24.27 -5.01
CA GLU A 23 -2.74 25.32 -5.52
C GLU A 23 -1.25 24.90 -5.51
N ASP A 24 -0.87 24.00 -4.58
CA ASP A 24 0.49 23.45 -4.49
C ASP A 24 0.80 22.37 -5.55
N GLY A 25 -0.16 22.10 -6.46
CA GLY A 25 -0.02 21.14 -7.54
C GLY A 25 -0.38 19.70 -7.15
N TYR A 26 -0.58 19.39 -5.86
CA TYR A 26 -1.12 18.12 -5.39
C TYR A 26 -2.64 18.05 -5.56
N HIS A 27 -3.20 16.87 -5.30
CA HIS A 27 -4.64 16.66 -5.28
C HIS A 27 -5.11 16.38 -3.85
N GLU A 28 -6.23 16.95 -3.48
CA GLU A 28 -6.92 16.60 -2.24
C GLU A 28 -7.70 15.32 -2.47
N VAL A 29 -7.40 14.31 -1.66
CA VAL A 29 -7.97 12.97 -1.78
C VAL A 29 -8.74 12.57 -0.53
N ARG A 30 -9.66 11.63 -0.71
CA ARG A 30 -10.32 10.90 0.37
C ARG A 30 -10.24 9.42 0.05
N MET A 31 -9.60 8.65 0.91
CA MET A 31 -9.32 7.24 0.64
C MET A 31 -9.63 6.39 1.86
N VAL A 32 -10.20 5.22 1.64
CA VAL A 32 -10.20 4.16 2.65
C VAL A 32 -9.06 3.19 2.31
N MET A 33 -8.06 3.17 3.19
CA MET A 33 -6.89 2.30 3.06
C MET A 33 -7.04 1.05 3.94
N GLN A 34 -6.62 -0.10 3.41
CA GLN A 34 -6.65 -1.37 4.12
C GLN A 34 -5.33 -2.12 3.97
N THR A 35 -4.73 -2.51 5.09
CA THR A 35 -3.54 -3.36 5.12
C THR A 35 -3.91 -4.82 4.81
N ILE A 36 -3.05 -5.53 4.08
CA ILE A 36 -3.20 -6.95 3.73
C ILE A 36 -1.99 -7.77 4.16
N HIS A 37 -2.12 -9.10 4.22
CA HIS A 37 -1.06 -10.02 4.64
C HIS A 37 0.02 -10.31 3.57
N LEU A 38 0.09 -9.52 2.48
CA LEU A 38 1.23 -9.52 1.57
C LEU A 38 2.30 -8.57 2.12
N PHE A 39 3.56 -9.00 2.21
CA PHE A 39 4.59 -8.20 2.86
C PHE A 39 5.99 -8.43 2.29
N ASP A 40 6.81 -7.39 2.35
CA ASP A 40 8.25 -7.47 2.22
C ASP A 40 8.88 -7.77 3.58
N ARG A 41 10.06 -8.37 3.59
CA ARG A 41 10.81 -8.66 4.82
C ARG A 41 12.08 -7.84 4.83
N LEU A 42 12.32 -7.14 5.92
CA LEU A 42 13.56 -6.40 6.14
C LEU A 42 14.31 -7.01 7.31
N GLU A 43 15.59 -7.27 7.10
CA GLU A 43 16.54 -7.62 8.15
C GLU A 43 17.44 -6.41 8.36
N ILE A 44 17.42 -5.85 9.58
CA ILE A 44 18.08 -4.59 9.91
C ILE A 44 19.06 -4.86 11.03
N SER A 45 20.33 -4.56 10.79
CA SER A 45 21.42 -4.77 11.75
C SER A 45 22.31 -3.54 11.88
N LYS A 46 22.92 -3.36 13.06
CA LYS A 46 23.96 -2.33 13.27
C LYS A 46 25.27 -2.76 12.63
N ASN A 47 26.01 -1.78 12.11
CA ASN A 47 27.41 -1.95 11.75
C ASN A 47 28.26 -0.84 12.39
N THR A 48 29.58 -1.05 12.44
CA THR A 48 30.54 -0.11 13.06
C THR A 48 31.15 0.85 12.05
N SER A 49 30.77 0.77 10.76
CA SER A 49 31.37 1.65 9.72
C SER A 49 30.83 3.07 9.74
N GLY A 50 29.71 3.32 10.42
CA GLY A 50 29.00 4.59 10.37
C GLY A 50 28.15 4.78 9.08
N GLU A 51 28.25 3.83 8.14
CA GLU A 51 27.59 3.92 6.84
C GLU A 51 26.24 3.21 6.82
N ILE A 52 25.32 3.71 5.97
CA ILE A 52 24.09 3.03 5.62
C ILE A 52 24.37 2.18 4.39
N THR A 53 24.21 0.86 4.54
CA THR A 53 24.35 -0.10 3.45
C THR A 53 23.04 -0.84 3.23
N MET A 54 22.78 -1.21 1.99
CA MET A 54 21.52 -1.84 1.62
C MET A 54 21.74 -2.89 0.54
N GLU A 55 21.05 -4.03 0.69
CA GLU A 55 20.96 -5.09 -0.30
C GLU A 55 19.51 -5.44 -0.59
N THR A 56 19.23 -5.99 -1.76
CA THR A 56 17.88 -6.45 -2.16
C THR A 56 17.97 -7.59 -3.17
N ASN A 57 16.92 -8.44 -3.19
CA ASN A 57 16.76 -9.51 -4.17
C ASN A 57 16.36 -9.02 -5.59
N LEU A 58 16.15 -7.71 -5.79
CA LEU A 58 15.79 -7.13 -7.09
C LEU A 58 16.89 -6.18 -7.57
N SER A 59 17.73 -6.64 -8.48
CA SER A 59 18.92 -5.93 -8.97
C SER A 59 18.62 -4.57 -9.63
N PHE A 60 17.40 -4.31 -10.06
CA PHE A 60 17.00 -3.03 -10.67
C PHE A 60 16.58 -1.97 -9.64
N LEU A 61 16.39 -2.33 -8.37
CA LEU A 61 16.08 -1.34 -7.33
C LEU A 61 17.36 -0.61 -6.89
N PRO A 62 17.30 0.73 -6.74
CA PRO A 62 18.43 1.47 -6.19
C PRO A 62 18.71 1.06 -4.73
N THR A 63 19.97 1.00 -4.36
CA THR A 63 20.43 0.70 -3.00
C THR A 63 21.13 1.90 -2.34
N ASN A 64 20.81 3.10 -2.79
CA ASN A 64 21.36 4.38 -2.36
C ASN A 64 20.24 5.37 -1.97
N GLU A 65 20.55 6.65 -1.90
CA GLU A 65 19.64 7.76 -1.51
C GLU A 65 18.37 7.88 -2.38
N ASN A 66 18.30 7.19 -3.51
CA ASN A 66 17.08 7.14 -4.33
C ASN A 66 16.05 6.13 -3.80
N ASN A 67 16.44 5.28 -2.83
CA ASN A 67 15.53 4.34 -2.18
C ASN A 67 14.95 4.92 -0.89
N LEU A 68 13.63 4.73 -0.66
CA LEU A 68 12.95 5.22 0.54
C LEU A 68 13.47 4.55 1.83
N VAL A 69 13.97 3.31 1.75
CA VAL A 69 14.64 2.58 2.84
C VAL A 69 15.88 3.35 3.29
N TYR A 70 16.74 3.74 2.34
CA TYR A 70 17.93 4.53 2.62
C TYR A 70 17.57 5.90 3.22
N LYS A 71 16.57 6.59 2.64
CA LYS A 71 16.09 7.89 3.15
C LYS A 71 15.57 7.79 4.58
N ALA A 72 14.85 6.73 4.91
CA ALA A 72 14.33 6.49 6.25
C ALA A 72 15.46 6.28 7.27
N ALA A 73 16.46 5.48 6.91
CA ALA A 73 17.64 5.26 7.74
C ALA A 73 18.44 6.55 7.95
N LYS A 74 18.69 7.29 6.86
CA LYS A 74 19.44 8.55 6.88
C LYS A 74 18.76 9.62 7.74
N LEU A 75 17.42 9.73 7.64
CA LEU A 75 16.64 10.68 8.43
C LEU A 75 16.88 10.48 9.94
N LEU A 76 16.80 9.25 10.43
CA LEU A 76 16.98 8.98 11.86
C LEU A 76 18.47 9.05 12.26
N GLN A 77 19.39 8.60 11.39
CA GLN A 77 20.83 8.70 11.65
C GLN A 77 21.25 10.15 11.87
N ASP A 78 20.76 11.07 11.01
CA ASP A 78 21.10 12.49 11.09
C ASP A 78 20.44 13.17 12.30
N GLU A 79 19.12 12.92 12.50
CA GLU A 79 18.36 13.56 13.57
C GLU A 79 18.87 13.21 14.97
N PHE A 80 19.30 11.95 15.17
CA PHE A 80 19.77 11.45 16.46
C PHE A 80 21.30 11.38 16.56
N ALA A 81 22.03 11.94 15.58
CA ALA A 81 23.50 11.92 15.51
C ALA A 81 24.10 10.52 15.76
N ILE A 82 23.46 9.47 15.20
CA ILE A 82 23.87 8.08 15.38
C ILE A 82 25.20 7.88 14.70
N LYS A 83 26.21 7.41 15.47
CA LYS A 83 27.58 7.18 14.96
C LYS A 83 27.74 5.82 14.29
N ASP A 84 26.99 4.81 14.76
CA ASP A 84 26.97 3.51 14.14
C ASP A 84 26.28 3.58 12.78
N GLY A 85 26.69 2.71 11.86
CA GLY A 85 25.98 2.50 10.62
C GLY A 85 24.86 1.49 10.77
N VAL A 86 24.13 1.31 9.70
CA VAL A 86 23.06 0.30 9.59
C VAL A 86 23.18 -0.45 8.27
N HIS A 87 22.96 -1.76 8.33
CA HIS A 87 22.80 -2.59 7.15
C HIS A 87 21.34 -3.06 7.06
N VAL A 88 20.75 -2.93 5.86
CA VAL A 88 19.38 -3.37 5.58
C VAL A 88 19.37 -4.37 4.43
N TRP A 89 18.94 -5.60 4.72
CA TRP A 89 18.62 -6.59 3.70
C TRP A 89 17.13 -6.54 3.39
N LEU A 90 16.76 -6.10 2.19
CA LEU A 90 15.35 -5.95 1.75
C LEU A 90 14.95 -7.10 0.83
N HIS A 91 14.12 -8.02 1.33
CA HIS A 91 13.49 -9.08 0.54
C HIS A 91 12.14 -8.58 0.00
N LYS A 92 12.10 -8.23 -1.28
CA LYS A 92 10.89 -7.72 -1.96
C LYS A 92 10.01 -8.86 -2.47
N TYR A 93 8.74 -8.82 -2.07
CA TYR A 93 7.64 -9.66 -2.55
C TYR A 93 6.45 -8.82 -3.03
N ILE A 94 6.23 -7.64 -2.44
CA ILE A 94 5.22 -6.69 -2.89
C ILE A 94 5.63 -6.20 -4.29
N PRO A 95 4.74 -6.28 -5.30
CA PRO A 95 5.03 -5.77 -6.63
C PRO A 95 5.49 -4.30 -6.62
N VAL A 96 6.54 -4.00 -7.40
CA VAL A 96 7.09 -2.65 -7.49
C VAL A 96 6.22 -1.78 -8.41
N ALA A 97 6.04 -0.50 -8.08
CA ALA A 97 5.21 0.46 -8.83
C ALA A 97 3.80 -0.08 -9.11
N ALA A 98 3.12 -0.54 -8.06
CA ALA A 98 1.92 -1.35 -8.16
C ALA A 98 0.69 -0.76 -7.42
N GLY A 99 0.73 0.48 -6.94
CA GLY A 99 -0.37 1.08 -6.18
C GLY A 99 -0.58 0.50 -4.77
N MET A 100 0.39 -0.30 -4.26
CA MET A 100 0.30 -1.04 -3.00
C MET A 100 1.21 -0.49 -1.89
N ALA A 101 1.80 0.68 -2.08
CA ALA A 101 2.71 1.37 -1.14
C ALA A 101 3.96 0.56 -0.74
N GLY A 102 4.49 -0.34 -1.61
CA GLY A 102 5.62 -1.22 -1.28
C GLY A 102 6.84 -0.46 -0.75
N GLY A 103 7.32 0.60 -1.43
CA GLY A 103 8.44 1.40 -0.95
C GLY A 103 8.15 2.17 0.34
N SER A 104 6.93 2.68 0.50
CA SER A 104 6.52 3.40 1.71
C SER A 104 6.44 2.49 2.94
N THR A 105 5.98 1.25 2.74
CA THR A 105 5.94 0.29 3.86
C THR A 105 7.34 -0.22 4.23
N ASP A 106 8.27 -0.32 3.25
CA ASP A 106 9.67 -0.63 3.53
C ASP A 106 10.32 0.49 4.37
N ALA A 107 10.10 1.75 3.99
CA ALA A 107 10.55 2.90 4.76
C ALA A 107 9.98 2.93 6.19
N ALA A 108 8.68 2.66 6.34
CA ALA A 108 8.02 2.53 7.63
C ALA A 108 8.65 1.43 8.51
N ALA A 109 9.00 0.28 7.89
CA ALA A 109 9.67 -0.81 8.57
C ALA A 109 11.08 -0.42 9.03
N VAL A 110 11.83 0.37 8.25
CA VAL A 110 13.14 0.91 8.65
C VAL A 110 13.02 1.91 9.79
N LEU A 111 12.07 2.85 9.74
CA LEU A 111 11.84 3.78 10.84
C LEU A 111 11.56 3.03 12.15
N TYR A 112 10.68 2.03 12.10
CA TYR A 112 10.39 1.18 13.26
C TYR A 112 11.62 0.38 13.70
N GLY A 113 12.32 -0.27 12.78
CA GLY A 113 13.48 -1.11 13.08
C GLY A 113 14.62 -0.33 13.71
N MET A 114 14.97 0.84 13.16
CA MET A 114 15.99 1.72 13.72
C MET A 114 15.60 2.25 15.12
N ASN A 115 14.34 2.62 15.31
CA ASN A 115 13.85 3.01 16.64
C ASN A 115 14.10 1.89 17.67
N GLN A 116 13.93 0.63 17.30
CA GLN A 116 14.14 -0.52 18.18
C GLN A 116 15.61 -0.87 18.41
N ILE A 117 16.44 -0.88 17.35
CA ILE A 117 17.85 -1.30 17.48
C ILE A 117 18.73 -0.22 18.12
N PHE A 118 18.38 1.06 17.95
CA PHE A 118 19.10 2.19 18.54
C PHE A 118 18.48 2.72 19.84
N ASP A 119 17.37 2.10 20.29
CA ASP A 119 16.66 2.47 21.53
C ASP A 119 16.29 3.97 21.56
N LEU A 120 15.74 4.50 20.42
CA LEU A 120 15.46 5.94 20.26
C LEU A 120 14.26 6.41 21.07
N GLY A 121 13.42 5.51 21.56
CA GLY A 121 12.27 5.80 22.40
C GLY A 121 11.11 6.51 21.69
N LEU A 122 11.10 6.54 20.35
CA LEU A 122 10.04 7.21 19.60
C LEU A 122 8.71 6.48 19.69
N THR A 123 7.65 7.22 19.92
CA THR A 123 6.26 6.75 19.83
C THR A 123 5.86 6.47 18.37
N ARG A 124 4.71 5.83 18.18
CA ARG A 124 4.17 5.60 16.84
C ARG A 124 3.87 6.92 16.14
N GLU A 125 3.28 7.87 16.84
CA GLU A 125 2.91 9.19 16.36
C GLU A 125 4.16 9.97 15.90
N GLU A 126 5.22 9.97 16.68
CA GLU A 126 6.50 10.60 16.32
C GLU A 126 7.18 9.94 15.11
N LEU A 127 7.02 8.62 14.93
CA LEU A 127 7.48 7.93 13.72
C LEU A 127 6.62 8.33 12.51
N MET A 128 5.31 8.49 12.67
CA MET A 128 4.40 8.93 11.59
C MET A 128 4.73 10.35 11.12
N GLU A 129 4.99 11.28 12.03
CA GLU A 129 5.43 12.66 11.71
C GLU A 129 6.70 12.69 10.86
N ARG A 130 7.67 11.83 11.18
CA ARG A 130 8.90 11.65 10.39
C ARG A 130 8.62 10.99 9.04
N GLY A 131 7.70 10.04 9.03
CA GLY A 131 7.26 9.32 7.84
C GLY A 131 6.72 10.23 6.74
N VAL A 132 6.00 11.31 7.09
CA VAL A 132 5.49 12.30 6.13
C VAL A 132 6.61 12.91 5.29
N LYS A 133 7.80 13.15 5.89
CA LYS A 133 8.97 13.74 5.20
C LYS A 133 9.56 12.80 4.13
N ILE A 134 9.25 11.49 4.22
CA ILE A 134 9.73 10.46 3.29
C ILE A 134 8.71 10.21 2.19
N GLY A 135 7.42 10.18 2.52
CA GLY A 135 6.34 9.97 1.57
C GLY A 135 4.96 9.94 2.22
N ALA A 136 3.93 10.35 1.46
CA ALA A 136 2.55 10.51 1.96
C ALA A 136 1.94 9.21 2.54
N ASP A 137 2.28 8.04 1.97
CA ASP A 137 1.77 6.74 2.45
C ASP A 137 2.53 6.19 3.66
N VAL A 138 3.72 6.72 4.00
CA VAL A 138 4.56 6.17 5.09
C VAL A 138 3.86 6.21 6.45
N PRO A 139 3.18 7.30 6.85
CA PRO A 139 2.42 7.34 8.10
C PRO A 139 1.37 6.24 8.20
N TYR A 140 0.62 6.01 7.11
CA TYR A 140 -0.35 4.91 7.08
C TYR A 140 0.32 3.54 7.24
N CYS A 141 1.46 3.33 6.58
CA CYS A 141 2.22 2.07 6.69
C CYS A 141 2.74 1.81 8.12
N ILE A 142 2.96 2.87 8.91
CA ILE A 142 3.27 2.78 10.36
C ILE A 142 1.99 2.47 11.16
N MET A 143 0.86 3.16 10.85
CA MET A 143 -0.43 2.97 11.53
C MET A 143 -0.98 1.58 11.32
N ARG A 144 -1.04 1.10 10.05
CA ARG A 144 -1.62 -0.17 9.60
C ARG A 144 -3.12 -0.33 9.91
N GLY A 145 -3.73 -1.40 9.39
CA GLY A 145 -5.15 -1.72 9.59
C GLY A 145 -6.05 -1.00 8.61
N THR A 146 -7.23 -0.56 9.06
CA THR A 146 -8.21 0.19 8.26
C THR A 146 -8.15 1.66 8.65
N ALA A 147 -8.03 2.56 7.69
CA ALA A 147 -7.97 4.01 7.94
C ALA A 147 -8.64 4.82 6.84
N LEU A 148 -9.28 5.92 7.22
CA LEU A 148 -9.61 7.03 6.32
C LEU A 148 -8.37 7.91 6.20
N ALA A 149 -7.95 8.21 4.98
CA ALA A 149 -6.86 9.10 4.66
C ALA A 149 -7.39 10.30 3.84
N GLU A 150 -7.06 11.50 4.28
CA GLU A 150 -7.50 12.77 3.70
C GLU A 150 -6.29 13.69 3.45
N GLY A 151 -6.51 14.88 2.89
CA GLY A 151 -5.44 15.78 2.48
C GLY A 151 -4.76 15.27 1.22
N ILE A 152 -3.44 15.06 1.24
CA ILE A 152 -2.70 14.35 0.17
C ILE A 152 -2.52 12.86 0.51
N GLY A 153 -3.23 12.36 1.55
CA GLY A 153 -3.15 11.00 2.09
C GLY A 153 -2.49 10.90 3.46
N GLU A 154 -2.04 12.02 4.03
CA GLU A 154 -1.30 12.13 5.30
C GLU A 154 -2.19 12.30 6.53
N LYS A 155 -3.42 12.82 6.37
CA LYS A 155 -4.37 13.00 7.48
C LYS A 155 -5.13 11.71 7.72
N LEU A 156 -4.71 10.98 8.74
CA LEU A 156 -5.19 9.63 8.99
C LEU A 156 -6.16 9.57 10.16
N SER A 157 -7.33 9.00 9.92
CA SER A 157 -8.31 8.64 10.93
C SER A 157 -8.46 7.12 10.98
N LYS A 158 -8.14 6.52 12.14
CA LYS A 158 -8.27 5.07 12.31
C LYS A 158 -9.73 4.65 12.27
N LEU A 159 -10.06 3.66 11.45
CA LEU A 159 -11.38 3.04 11.37
C LEU A 159 -11.43 1.72 12.16
N PRO A 160 -12.65 1.24 12.49
CA PRO A 160 -12.82 -0.12 12.99
C PRO A 160 -12.18 -1.15 12.05
N PRO A 161 -11.74 -2.31 12.59
CA PRO A 161 -11.21 -3.37 11.75
C PRO A 161 -12.24 -3.83 10.70
N MET A 162 -11.84 -3.87 9.44
CA MET A 162 -12.63 -4.46 8.36
C MET A 162 -12.93 -5.94 8.64
N VAL A 163 -14.01 -6.45 8.11
CA VAL A 163 -14.31 -7.89 8.11
C VAL A 163 -13.16 -8.67 7.44
N LYS A 164 -12.77 -9.80 8.03
CA LYS A 164 -11.73 -10.65 7.45
C LYS A 164 -12.28 -11.37 6.23
N CYS A 165 -11.56 -11.30 5.13
CA CYS A 165 -11.88 -12.03 3.91
C CYS A 165 -10.60 -12.35 3.14
N PRO A 166 -10.61 -13.36 2.25
CA PRO A 166 -9.56 -13.59 1.28
C PRO A 166 -9.46 -12.46 0.28
N VAL A 167 -8.24 -12.16 -0.15
CA VAL A 167 -7.92 -11.12 -1.14
C VAL A 167 -7.04 -11.72 -2.23
N LEU A 168 -7.49 -11.68 -3.46
CA LEU A 168 -6.68 -12.03 -4.63
C LEU A 168 -6.04 -10.76 -5.19
N ILE A 169 -4.73 -10.80 -5.39
CA ILE A 169 -3.93 -9.70 -5.97
C ILE A 169 -3.42 -10.15 -7.33
N ALA A 170 -3.65 -9.34 -8.36
CA ALA A 170 -3.12 -9.60 -9.70
C ALA A 170 -2.48 -8.34 -10.28
N LYS A 171 -1.22 -8.43 -10.70
CA LYS A 171 -0.49 -7.35 -11.36
C LYS A 171 -0.07 -7.75 -12.76
N PRO A 172 -0.60 -7.06 -13.81
CA PRO A 172 -0.16 -7.27 -15.20
C PRO A 172 1.31 -6.82 -15.41
N GLN A 173 1.88 -7.21 -16.53
CA GLN A 173 3.28 -6.89 -16.89
C GLN A 173 3.39 -5.46 -17.45
N ILE A 174 2.76 -4.49 -16.79
CA ILE A 174 2.84 -3.08 -17.14
C ILE A 174 3.25 -2.25 -15.92
N SER A 175 3.67 -1.00 -16.17
CA SER A 175 3.94 -0.01 -15.14
C SER A 175 3.11 1.23 -15.42
N VAL A 176 2.47 1.77 -14.38
CA VAL A 176 1.65 2.98 -14.46
C VAL A 176 2.31 4.08 -13.63
N SER A 177 2.49 5.25 -14.23
CA SER A 177 2.99 6.42 -13.53
C SER A 177 1.86 7.09 -12.77
N THR A 178 1.98 7.19 -11.45
CA THR A 178 1.03 7.95 -10.61
C THR A 178 0.87 9.39 -11.12
N LYS A 179 1.98 10.04 -11.49
CA LYS A 179 1.97 11.38 -12.05
C LYS A 179 1.10 11.45 -13.32
N PHE A 180 1.29 10.52 -14.27
CA PHE A 180 0.47 10.43 -15.48
C PHE A 180 -1.02 10.35 -15.16
N VAL A 181 -1.40 9.50 -14.20
CA VAL A 181 -2.82 9.30 -13.86
C VAL A 181 -3.42 10.58 -13.29
N TYR A 182 -2.76 11.23 -12.33
CA TYR A 182 -3.26 12.49 -11.76
C TYR A 182 -3.26 13.65 -12.73
N GLU A 183 -2.30 13.75 -13.65
CA GLU A 183 -2.25 14.82 -14.68
C GLU A 183 -3.35 14.67 -15.73
N ASN A 184 -3.84 13.46 -15.98
CA ASN A 184 -4.88 13.17 -16.95
C ASN A 184 -6.28 13.02 -16.32
N LEU A 185 -6.40 13.12 -15.00
CA LEU A 185 -7.68 13.04 -14.30
C LEU A 185 -8.49 14.32 -14.57
N LYS A 186 -9.69 14.16 -15.13
CA LYS A 186 -10.62 15.25 -15.40
C LYS A 186 -11.62 15.36 -14.25
N LEU A 187 -11.43 16.35 -13.40
CA LEU A 187 -12.36 16.68 -12.32
C LEU A 187 -13.48 17.57 -12.92
N GLY A 188 -14.59 16.98 -13.30
CA GLY A 188 -15.75 17.67 -13.88
C GLY A 188 -17.05 17.24 -13.22
N SER A 189 -18.15 17.96 -13.54
CA SER A 189 -19.49 17.67 -13.02
C SER A 189 -20.02 16.26 -13.34
N ASP A 190 -19.45 15.65 -14.38
CA ASP A 190 -19.87 14.33 -14.86
C ASP A 190 -19.09 13.17 -14.20
N MET A 191 -18.14 13.50 -13.31
CA MET A 191 -17.39 12.48 -12.57
C MET A 191 -18.28 11.84 -11.51
N VAL A 192 -18.33 10.50 -11.52
CA VAL A 192 -18.99 9.73 -10.47
C VAL A 192 -17.98 9.54 -9.32
N HIS A 193 -18.25 10.19 -8.20
CA HIS A 193 -17.45 10.06 -6.99
C HIS A 193 -17.93 8.87 -6.15
N PRO A 194 -17.03 8.03 -5.60
CA PRO A 194 -17.40 7.00 -4.64
C PRO A 194 -17.90 7.64 -3.32
N ASP A 195 -18.94 7.07 -2.73
CA ASP A 195 -19.44 7.51 -1.44
C ASP A 195 -18.57 6.97 -0.31
N ILE A 196 -17.52 7.72 0.02
CA ILE A 196 -16.55 7.35 1.06
C ILE A 196 -17.19 7.29 2.46
N GLU A 197 -18.18 8.16 2.75
CA GLU A 197 -18.93 8.12 4.02
C GLU A 197 -19.71 6.83 4.17
N ARG A 198 -20.40 6.42 3.12
CA ARG A 198 -21.17 5.18 3.11
C ARG A 198 -20.24 3.97 3.25
N LEU A 199 -19.14 3.92 2.50
CA LEU A 199 -18.14 2.86 2.64
C LEU A 199 -17.59 2.76 4.08
N VAL A 200 -17.35 3.89 4.75
CA VAL A 200 -16.93 3.94 6.16
C VAL A 200 -18.02 3.41 7.09
N ALA A 201 -19.30 3.68 6.80
CA ALA A 201 -20.43 3.15 7.58
C ALA A 201 -20.52 1.62 7.44
N ASP A 202 -20.39 1.10 6.22
CA ASP A 202 -20.43 -0.35 5.95
C ASP A 202 -19.27 -1.11 6.60
N ILE A 203 -18.08 -0.50 6.68
CA ILE A 203 -16.96 -1.06 7.43
C ILE A 203 -17.30 -1.20 8.92
N ARG A 204 -18.03 -0.23 9.49
CA ARG A 204 -18.47 -0.28 10.90
C ARG A 204 -19.52 -1.40 11.12
N GLU A 205 -20.39 -1.62 10.14
CA GLU A 205 -21.36 -2.71 10.14
C GLU A 205 -20.72 -4.08 9.92
N LYS A 206 -19.50 -4.14 9.37
CA LYS A 206 -18.75 -5.36 9.02
C LYS A 206 -19.47 -6.25 8.01
N ASP A 207 -20.16 -5.64 7.08
CA ASP A 207 -20.85 -6.32 5.99
C ASP A 207 -19.96 -6.31 4.74
N LEU A 208 -19.41 -7.48 4.38
CA LEU A 208 -18.52 -7.61 3.23
C LEU A 208 -19.19 -7.20 1.92
N TYR A 209 -20.47 -7.56 1.75
CA TYR A 209 -21.18 -7.31 0.49
C TYR A 209 -21.50 -5.83 0.30
N LYS A 210 -21.87 -5.13 1.38
CA LYS A 210 -22.06 -3.67 1.34
C LYS A 210 -20.74 -2.96 1.07
N ILE A 211 -19.67 -3.32 1.82
CA ILE A 211 -18.31 -2.78 1.59
C ILE A 211 -17.92 -2.95 0.12
N ALA A 212 -18.09 -4.15 -0.43
CA ALA A 212 -17.77 -4.47 -1.80
C ALA A 212 -18.60 -3.67 -2.81
N ALA A 213 -19.89 -3.47 -2.56
CA ALA A 213 -20.78 -2.69 -3.42
C ALA A 213 -20.42 -1.20 -3.47
N ASP A 214 -19.93 -0.64 -2.36
CA ASP A 214 -19.58 0.79 -2.23
C ASP A 214 -18.10 1.07 -2.48
N MET A 215 -17.29 0.05 -2.86
CA MET A 215 -15.91 0.25 -3.34
C MET A 215 -15.91 1.08 -4.63
N GLY A 216 -15.00 2.05 -4.72
CA GLY A 216 -14.83 2.86 -5.93
C GLY A 216 -13.47 3.55 -5.97
N ASN A 217 -12.91 3.72 -7.18
CA ASN A 217 -11.63 4.37 -7.40
C ASN A 217 -11.70 5.26 -8.64
N VAL A 218 -11.76 6.58 -8.44
CA VAL A 218 -11.86 7.54 -9.56
C VAL A 218 -10.68 7.49 -10.52
N LEU A 219 -9.50 7.00 -10.08
CA LEU A 219 -8.33 6.89 -10.93
C LEU A 219 -8.50 5.79 -12.02
N GLU A 220 -9.44 4.86 -11.85
CA GLU A 220 -9.79 3.88 -12.88
C GLU A 220 -10.30 4.57 -14.17
N THR A 221 -10.93 5.74 -14.08
CA THR A 221 -11.41 6.52 -15.23
C THR A 221 -10.28 6.95 -16.18
N VAL A 222 -9.06 7.03 -15.68
CA VAL A 222 -7.86 7.34 -16.47
C VAL A 222 -7.09 6.08 -16.81
N THR A 223 -6.89 5.20 -15.83
CA THR A 223 -5.95 4.10 -15.97
C THR A 223 -6.51 2.96 -16.83
N ILE A 224 -7.80 2.62 -16.68
CA ILE A 224 -8.42 1.55 -17.47
C ILE A 224 -8.45 1.85 -18.97
N PRO A 225 -8.89 3.05 -19.42
CA PRO A 225 -8.83 3.37 -20.85
C PRO A 225 -7.41 3.35 -21.43
N ALA A 226 -6.40 3.73 -20.63
CA ALA A 226 -5.00 3.69 -21.06
C ALA A 226 -4.41 2.25 -21.08
N TYR A 227 -4.92 1.39 -20.21
CA TYR A 227 -4.43 0.00 -20.00
C TYR A 227 -5.60 -0.98 -19.81
N PRO A 228 -6.29 -1.38 -20.91
CA PRO A 228 -7.51 -2.20 -20.85
C PRO A 228 -7.36 -3.54 -20.12
N VAL A 229 -6.16 -4.12 -20.07
CA VAL A 229 -5.87 -5.36 -19.32
C VAL A 229 -6.28 -5.28 -17.84
N ILE A 230 -6.42 -4.08 -17.28
CA ILE A 230 -6.90 -3.88 -15.91
C ILE A 230 -8.38 -4.26 -15.81
N ALA A 231 -9.20 -3.87 -16.80
CA ALA A 231 -10.60 -4.31 -16.89
C ALA A 231 -10.69 -5.82 -17.07
N ASP A 232 -9.89 -6.40 -17.99
CA ASP A 232 -9.88 -7.84 -18.23
C ASP A 232 -9.58 -8.63 -16.94
N ILE A 233 -8.65 -8.15 -16.10
CA ILE A 233 -8.34 -8.78 -14.81
C ILE A 233 -9.50 -8.64 -13.83
N LYS A 234 -10.16 -7.47 -13.77
CA LYS A 234 -11.34 -7.25 -12.91
C LYS A 234 -12.47 -8.21 -13.30
N ASP A 235 -12.80 -8.26 -14.58
CA ASP A 235 -13.86 -9.12 -15.12
C ASP A 235 -13.56 -10.59 -14.84
N HIS A 236 -12.31 -11.03 -15.08
CA HIS A 236 -11.89 -12.38 -14.76
C HIS A 236 -12.03 -12.74 -13.28
N MET A 237 -11.72 -11.82 -12.35
CA MET A 237 -11.94 -12.05 -10.92
C MET A 237 -13.43 -12.16 -10.58
N MET A 238 -14.28 -11.33 -11.20
CA MET A 238 -15.74 -11.37 -11.01
C MET A 238 -16.36 -12.67 -11.54
N GLU A 239 -15.95 -13.12 -12.72
CA GLU A 239 -16.37 -14.40 -13.33
C GLU A 239 -16.01 -15.61 -12.46
N HIS A 240 -14.93 -15.49 -11.67
CA HIS A 240 -14.47 -16.54 -10.74
C HIS A 240 -14.88 -16.29 -9.29
N GLY A 241 -15.98 -15.54 -9.07
CA GLY A 241 -16.66 -15.44 -7.79
C GLY A 241 -16.10 -14.45 -6.80
N ALA A 242 -15.33 -13.44 -7.24
CA ALA A 242 -15.04 -12.29 -6.39
C ALA A 242 -16.33 -11.55 -6.04
N VAL A 243 -16.49 -11.12 -4.79
CA VAL A 243 -17.62 -10.26 -4.37
C VAL A 243 -17.52 -8.90 -5.06
N ASN A 244 -16.32 -8.37 -5.23
CA ASN A 244 -15.98 -7.25 -6.11
C ASN A 244 -14.48 -7.25 -6.41
N ALA A 245 -14.10 -6.59 -7.50
CA ALA A 245 -12.72 -6.40 -7.92
C ALA A 245 -12.45 -4.94 -8.31
N MET A 246 -11.30 -4.39 -7.90
CA MET A 246 -10.95 -2.99 -8.13
C MET A 246 -9.44 -2.78 -8.25
N MET A 247 -9.04 -1.74 -8.95
CA MET A 247 -7.65 -1.30 -9.04
C MET A 247 -7.20 -0.61 -7.73
N SER A 248 -6.01 -0.95 -7.24
CA SER A 248 -5.42 -0.32 -6.05
C SER A 248 -4.62 0.92 -6.41
N GLY A 249 -4.94 2.06 -5.78
CA GLY A 249 -4.26 3.34 -6.02
C GLY A 249 -4.35 3.76 -7.48
N SER A 250 -3.24 4.24 -8.06
CA SER A 250 -3.13 4.55 -9.49
C SER A 250 -2.91 3.31 -10.37
N GLY A 251 -2.92 2.12 -9.79
CA GLY A 251 -2.69 0.86 -10.48
C GLY A 251 -1.20 0.49 -10.65
N PRO A 252 -0.91 -0.49 -11.51
CA PRO A 252 -1.84 -1.30 -12.30
C PRO A 252 -2.40 -2.54 -11.56
N THR A 253 -2.11 -2.72 -10.26
CA THR A 253 -2.59 -3.88 -9.51
C THR A 253 -4.09 -3.84 -9.34
N VAL A 254 -4.74 -4.97 -9.61
CA VAL A 254 -6.14 -5.24 -9.28
C VAL A 254 -6.18 -6.16 -8.06
N PHE A 255 -7.14 -5.93 -7.19
CA PHE A 255 -7.47 -6.85 -6.10
C PHE A 255 -8.94 -7.25 -6.17
N GLY A 256 -9.23 -8.49 -5.79
CA GLY A 256 -10.58 -9.02 -5.62
C GLY A 256 -10.82 -9.45 -4.18
N LEU A 257 -12.00 -9.16 -3.65
CA LEU A 257 -12.46 -9.62 -2.34
C LEU A 257 -13.33 -10.87 -2.49
N PHE A 258 -13.15 -11.86 -1.63
CA PHE A 258 -13.92 -13.10 -1.66
C PHE A 258 -14.57 -13.38 -0.29
N ASP A 259 -15.73 -14.02 -0.30
CA ASP A 259 -16.44 -14.43 0.91
C ASP A 259 -15.96 -15.81 1.42
N LYS A 260 -15.42 -16.65 0.51
CA LYS A 260 -14.97 -18.01 0.80
C LYS A 260 -13.55 -18.27 0.34
N GLU A 261 -12.78 -18.94 1.18
CA GLU A 261 -11.40 -19.34 0.87
C GLU A 261 -11.34 -20.26 -0.37
N ALA A 262 -12.27 -21.24 -0.49
CA ALA A 262 -12.28 -22.18 -1.61
C ALA A 262 -12.45 -21.45 -2.95
N THR A 263 -13.40 -20.53 -3.04
CA THR A 263 -13.64 -19.71 -4.24
C THR A 263 -12.44 -18.86 -4.58
N ALA A 264 -11.79 -18.28 -3.56
CA ALA A 264 -10.59 -17.46 -3.75
C ALA A 264 -9.40 -18.30 -4.27
N VAL A 265 -9.26 -19.55 -3.82
CA VAL A 265 -8.23 -20.49 -4.32
C VAL A 265 -8.49 -20.85 -5.79
N GLU A 266 -9.74 -21.18 -6.15
CA GLU A 266 -10.12 -21.47 -7.55
C GLU A 266 -9.85 -20.26 -8.47
N ALA A 267 -10.23 -19.04 -8.03
CA ALA A 267 -9.96 -17.80 -8.75
C ALA A 267 -8.45 -17.52 -8.89
N TYR A 268 -7.66 -17.83 -7.86
CA TYR A 268 -6.20 -17.68 -7.90
C TYR A 268 -5.57 -18.59 -8.95
N GLU A 269 -5.97 -19.86 -9.03
CA GLU A 269 -5.44 -20.79 -10.04
C GLU A 269 -5.92 -20.40 -11.45
N ALA A 270 -7.17 -19.97 -11.62
CA ALA A 270 -7.69 -19.46 -12.87
C ALA A 270 -6.94 -18.22 -13.36
N MET A 271 -6.69 -17.25 -12.45
CA MET A 271 -5.92 -16.03 -12.77
C MET A 271 -4.49 -16.35 -13.22
N LYS A 272 -3.82 -17.31 -12.57
CA LYS A 272 -2.48 -17.76 -13.00
C LYS A 272 -2.50 -18.41 -14.38
N ALA A 273 -3.53 -19.20 -14.67
CA ALA A 273 -3.68 -19.88 -15.96
C ALA A 273 -4.05 -18.92 -17.10
N SER A 274 -4.73 -17.81 -16.83
CA SER A 274 -5.19 -16.85 -17.83
C SER A 274 -4.06 -16.11 -18.56
N GLY A 275 -2.89 -15.96 -17.94
CA GLY A 275 -1.79 -15.16 -18.46
C GLY A 275 -2.00 -13.64 -18.40
N LEU A 276 -3.14 -13.14 -17.88
CA LEU A 276 -3.46 -11.70 -17.76
C LEU A 276 -2.52 -10.98 -16.80
N ALA A 277 -2.07 -11.65 -15.75
CA ALA A 277 -1.20 -11.08 -14.73
C ALA A 277 0.11 -11.86 -14.59
N LYS A 278 1.22 -11.14 -14.49
CA LYS A 278 2.54 -11.73 -14.24
C LYS A 278 2.77 -12.11 -12.78
N GLN A 279 2.20 -11.34 -11.87
CA GLN A 279 2.31 -11.56 -10.43
C GLN A 279 0.92 -11.73 -9.84
N VAL A 280 0.67 -12.90 -9.26
CA VAL A 280 -0.62 -13.26 -8.65
C VAL A 280 -0.36 -13.76 -7.24
N TYR A 281 -1.09 -13.24 -6.26
CA TYR A 281 -0.97 -13.61 -4.85
C TYR A 281 -2.35 -13.81 -4.25
N LEU A 282 -2.52 -14.89 -3.48
CA LEU A 282 -3.66 -15.07 -2.61
C LEU A 282 -3.23 -14.68 -1.19
N THR A 283 -3.98 -13.77 -0.58
CA THR A 283 -3.70 -13.21 0.73
C THR A 283 -5.01 -12.93 1.48
N SER A 284 -4.97 -12.15 2.54
CA SER A 284 -6.15 -11.79 3.33
C SER A 284 -6.03 -10.41 3.97
N ILE A 285 -7.15 -9.87 4.44
CA ILE A 285 -7.23 -8.64 5.21
C ILE A 285 -6.42 -8.76 6.50
N TYR A 286 -5.52 -7.80 6.73
CA TYR A 286 -4.78 -7.65 7.98
C TYR A 286 -5.46 -6.63 8.88
N ASN A 287 -5.76 -7.03 10.10
CA ASN A 287 -6.23 -6.14 11.15
C ASN A 287 -5.21 -6.10 12.29
N ASN A 288 -4.95 -4.90 12.82
CA ASN A 288 -4.13 -4.77 14.02
C ASN A 288 -4.73 -5.62 15.15
N ALA A 289 -3.87 -6.34 15.89
CA ALA A 289 -4.31 -7.02 17.11
C ALA A 289 -5.00 -6.00 18.03
N ARG A 290 -6.14 -6.38 18.61
CA ARG A 290 -6.74 -5.58 19.69
C ARG A 290 -5.74 -5.58 20.85
N LYS A 291 -5.26 -4.40 21.23
CA LYS A 291 -4.60 -4.22 22.53
C LYS A 291 -5.65 -4.18 23.62
#